data_c98f9ab77ac0cbec5b0bad39f05dfc52
#
_entry.id   c98f9ab77ac0cbec5b0bad39f05dfc52
#
_cell.length_a   1.000
_cell.length_b   1.000
_cell.length_c   1.000
_cell.angle_alpha   90.00
_cell.angle_beta   90.00
_cell.angle_gamma   90.00
#
_symmetry.space_group_name_H-M   'P 1'
#
loop_
_entity.id
_entity.type
_entity.pdbx_description
1 polymer ?
#
loop_
_entity_poly.entity_id
_entity_poly.type
_entity_poly.pdbx_seq_one_letter_code
_entity_poly.pdbx_strand_id
1 'polypeptide(L)'
;GGRACASVDARWRGDGAPLEESWLTREGSEDFSGLVDYVDRYRSGARRFDGGEFPQFISMPMARAALSQLLAWGVDEIQAALSGITLRIERRASDLGLDVEETQGRVGHMLGLGLPRGVPERLGDELRRRGIHLAIRGDKLRVAPHLHTTERDVELLVEALTACL
;
A
#
# COMPACT_ATOMS: atom_id res chain seq x y z
N GLY A 1 0.22 15.99 5.79
CA GLY A 1 1.46 15.80 5.06
C GLY A 1 1.66 14.34 4.71
N GLY A 2 1.86 14.04 3.42
CA GLY A 2 2.19 12.72 2.95
C GLY A 2 3.67 12.41 3.17
N ARG A 3 4.02 11.12 3.04
CA ARG A 3 5.41 10.66 3.00
C ARG A 3 5.62 9.88 1.73
N ALA A 4 6.79 10.10 1.14
CA ALA A 4 7.30 9.26 0.09
C ALA A 4 8.72 8.81 0.45
N CYS A 5 9.04 7.56 0.12
CA CYS A 5 10.40 7.04 0.16
C CYS A 5 10.78 6.66 -1.27
N ALA A 6 11.95 7.10 -1.70
CA ALA A 6 12.48 6.75 -3.00
C ALA A 6 13.72 5.85 -2.83
N SER A 7 13.81 4.80 -3.62
CA SER A 7 15.05 4.05 -3.81
C SER A 7 15.77 4.62 -5.03
N VAL A 8 17.02 5.01 -4.84
CA VAL A 8 17.83 5.62 -5.91
C VAL A 8 18.89 4.62 -6.35
N ASP A 9 18.88 4.30 -7.65
CA ASP A 9 19.89 3.43 -8.26
C ASP A 9 21.33 4.00 -8.06
N ALA A 10 22.31 3.12 -7.89
CA ALA A 10 23.67 3.51 -7.60
C ALA A 10 24.29 4.46 -8.66
N ARG A 11 23.89 4.30 -9.93
CA ARG A 11 24.36 5.16 -11.04
C ARG A 11 24.00 6.64 -10.89
N TRP A 12 22.92 6.97 -10.15
CA TRP A 12 22.45 8.35 -9.94
C TRP A 12 22.97 8.97 -8.64
N ARG A 13 23.57 8.16 -7.75
CA ARG A 13 23.98 8.63 -6.40
C ARG A 13 25.24 9.53 -6.45
N GLY A 14 26.00 9.49 -7.55
CA GLY A 14 27.21 10.29 -7.72
C GLY A 14 26.93 11.65 -8.37
N ASP A 15 26.21 11.65 -9.47
CA ASP A 15 26.06 12.78 -10.39
C ASP A 15 24.62 13.10 -10.80
N GLY A 16 23.65 12.34 -10.32
CA GLY A 16 22.23 12.62 -10.59
C GLY A 16 21.80 13.97 -10.05
N ALA A 17 21.08 14.75 -10.86
CA ALA A 17 20.50 16.03 -10.46
C ALA A 17 19.13 15.82 -9.80
N PRO A 18 18.87 16.39 -8.60
CA PRO A 18 17.55 16.35 -7.99
C PRO A 18 16.58 17.28 -8.73
N LEU A 19 15.28 16.97 -8.64
CA LEU A 19 14.24 17.85 -9.19
C LEU A 19 13.97 19.07 -8.29
N GLU A 20 14.23 18.92 -7.00
CA GLU A 20 14.05 20.01 -6.02
C GLU A 20 15.42 20.57 -5.60
N GLU A 21 15.59 21.86 -5.79
CA GLU A 21 16.76 22.60 -5.34
C GLU A 21 16.59 23.03 -3.88
N SER A 22 17.33 22.39 -2.98
CA SER A 22 17.30 22.71 -1.55
C SER A 22 18.73 22.84 -1.00
N TRP A 23 18.95 23.84 -0.14
CA TRP A 23 20.22 23.98 0.56
C TRP A 23 20.56 22.77 1.43
N LEU A 24 19.55 22.06 1.95
CA LEU A 24 19.70 20.85 2.78
C LEU A 24 20.34 19.68 2.00
N THR A 25 20.27 19.68 0.67
CA THR A 25 20.86 18.64 -0.17
C THR A 25 22.31 18.95 -0.56
N ARG A 26 22.86 20.10 -0.12
CA ARG A 26 24.26 20.51 -0.40
C ARG A 26 25.24 19.94 0.62
N GLU A 27 26.50 19.77 0.20
CA GLU A 27 27.58 19.34 1.12
C GLU A 27 27.75 20.33 2.26
N GLY A 28 27.98 19.82 3.48
CA GLY A 28 28.19 20.65 4.66
C GLY A 28 26.92 21.30 5.24
N SER A 29 25.75 21.04 4.68
CA SER A 29 24.50 21.67 5.13
C SER A 29 24.09 21.35 6.57
N GLU A 30 24.69 20.34 7.20
CA GLU A 30 24.55 20.03 8.62
C GLU A 30 25.27 20.99 9.55
N ASP A 31 26.25 21.73 9.06
CA ASP A 31 26.96 22.77 9.81
C ASP A 31 26.29 24.12 9.57
N PHE A 32 25.44 24.54 10.52
CA PHE A 32 24.74 25.82 10.44
C PHE A 32 25.66 27.04 10.51
N SER A 33 26.87 26.90 11.07
CA SER A 33 27.84 27.99 11.11
C SER A 33 28.46 28.29 9.76
N GLY A 34 28.53 27.28 8.90
CA GLY A 34 29.06 27.36 7.54
C GLY A 34 28.04 27.77 6.48
N LEU A 35 26.78 28.01 6.81
CA LEU A 35 25.73 28.31 5.80
C LEU A 35 25.96 29.64 5.05
N VAL A 36 26.82 30.51 5.52
CA VAL A 36 27.23 31.75 4.81
C VAL A 36 28.18 31.47 3.64
N ASP A 37 28.85 30.34 3.67
CA ASP A 37 29.78 29.86 2.64
C ASP A 37 29.04 28.86 1.76
N TYR A 38 28.25 29.35 0.82
CA TYR A 38 27.40 28.52 -0.02
C TYR A 38 28.18 27.52 -0.87
N VAL A 39 27.79 26.25 -0.81
CA VAL A 39 28.40 25.13 -1.55
C VAL A 39 27.44 24.61 -2.61
N ASP A 40 27.84 24.67 -3.88
CA ASP A 40 27.04 24.19 -5.00
C ASP A 40 26.99 22.68 -5.15
N ARG A 41 27.99 21.97 -4.58
CA ARG A 41 28.02 20.51 -4.67
C ARG A 41 26.93 19.85 -3.85
N TYR A 42 26.23 18.90 -4.49
CA TYR A 42 25.27 18.08 -3.79
C TYR A 42 25.93 17.05 -2.87
N ARG A 43 25.27 16.70 -1.81
CA ARG A 43 25.64 15.57 -0.96
C ARG A 43 25.77 14.30 -1.78
N SER A 44 26.68 13.41 -1.41
CA SER A 44 26.82 12.12 -2.05
C SER A 44 25.67 11.16 -1.67
N GLY A 45 25.45 10.16 -2.49
CA GLY A 45 24.47 9.13 -2.25
C GLY A 45 23.03 9.58 -2.49
N ALA A 46 22.05 8.85 -1.97
CA ALA A 46 20.64 9.12 -2.17
C ALA A 46 20.15 10.43 -1.51
N ARG A 47 20.92 10.96 -0.56
CA ARG A 47 20.57 12.18 0.17
C ARG A 47 20.51 13.44 -0.69
N ARG A 48 21.12 13.43 -1.86
CA ARG A 48 20.99 14.55 -2.82
C ARG A 48 19.58 14.74 -3.36
N PHE A 49 18.74 13.70 -3.22
CA PHE A 49 17.34 13.70 -3.67
C PHE A 49 16.34 13.90 -2.53
N ASP A 50 16.81 14.21 -1.32
CA ASP A 50 15.93 14.52 -0.20
C ASP A 50 15.15 15.82 -0.49
N GLY A 51 13.87 15.86 -0.15
CA GLY A 51 13.06 17.07 -0.23
C GLY A 51 13.45 18.08 0.86
N GLY A 52 13.17 19.36 0.65
CA GLY A 52 13.58 20.46 1.53
C GLY A 52 13.05 20.38 2.97
N GLU A 53 11.95 19.67 3.21
CA GLU A 53 11.34 19.49 4.54
C GLU A 53 11.35 18.02 4.98
N PHE A 54 12.43 17.30 4.71
CA PHE A 54 12.55 15.88 5.06
C PHE A 54 12.55 15.56 6.58
N PRO A 55 12.99 16.43 7.51
CA PRO A 55 12.95 16.10 8.94
C PRO A 55 11.51 16.07 9.46
N GLN A 56 11.01 14.89 9.73
CA GLN A 56 9.67 14.71 10.29
C GLN A 56 9.74 13.84 11.55
N PHE A 57 9.93 14.49 12.68
CA PHE A 57 10.22 13.85 13.96
C PHE A 57 9.09 12.93 14.46
N ILE A 58 7.83 13.22 14.10
CA ILE A 58 6.68 12.42 14.55
C ILE A 58 6.51 11.17 13.67
N SER A 59 6.37 11.36 12.37
CA SER A 59 5.98 10.25 11.49
C SER A 59 7.15 9.36 11.05
N MET A 60 8.42 9.80 11.20
CA MET A 60 9.58 8.95 10.88
C MET A 60 9.75 7.79 11.88
N PRO A 61 9.68 7.98 13.21
CA PRO A 61 9.67 6.88 14.17
C PRO A 61 8.50 5.90 13.93
N MET A 62 7.30 6.42 13.61
CA MET A 62 6.14 5.58 13.29
C MET A 62 6.37 4.72 12.05
N ALA A 63 6.88 5.31 10.96
CA ALA A 63 7.21 4.58 9.75
C ALA A 63 8.29 3.52 9.99
N ARG A 64 9.33 3.86 10.78
CA ARG A 64 10.39 2.91 11.14
C ARG A 64 9.85 1.74 11.95
N ALA A 65 8.97 1.98 12.91
CA ALA A 65 8.35 0.93 13.72
C ALA A 65 7.51 -0.01 12.84
N ALA A 66 6.67 0.55 11.96
CA ALA A 66 5.85 -0.23 11.04
C ALA A 66 6.70 -1.08 10.06
N LEU A 67 7.74 -0.49 9.47
CA LEU A 67 8.64 -1.22 8.57
C LEU A 67 9.43 -2.31 9.32
N SER A 68 9.88 -2.06 10.55
CA SER A 68 10.55 -3.06 11.36
C SER A 68 9.64 -4.24 11.67
N GLN A 69 8.37 -3.99 11.93
CA GLN A 69 7.37 -5.04 12.15
C GLN A 69 7.12 -5.88 10.89
N LEU A 70 6.98 -5.24 9.73
CA LEU A 70 6.82 -5.95 8.45
C LEU A 70 8.02 -6.83 8.12
N LEU A 71 9.23 -6.32 8.38
CA LEU A 71 10.47 -7.08 8.18
C LEU A 71 10.56 -8.27 9.16
N ALA A 72 10.13 -8.09 10.40
CA ALA A 72 10.11 -9.17 11.40
C ALA A 72 9.09 -10.27 11.08
N TRP A 73 7.96 -9.90 10.47
CA TRP A 73 6.95 -10.88 10.01
C TRP A 73 7.39 -11.61 8.73
N GLY A 74 8.30 -11.02 7.93
CA GLY A 74 8.70 -11.54 6.64
C GLY A 74 7.73 -11.19 5.52
N VAL A 75 8.22 -10.52 4.48
CA VAL A 75 7.37 -10.08 3.35
C VAL A 75 6.79 -11.27 2.59
N ASP A 76 7.59 -12.31 2.40
CA ASP A 76 7.16 -13.54 1.69
C ASP A 76 6.10 -14.30 2.50
N GLU A 77 6.23 -14.35 3.82
CA GLU A 77 5.25 -14.96 4.72
C GLU A 77 3.93 -14.20 4.71
N ILE A 78 4.00 -12.85 4.74
CA ILE A 78 2.82 -12.00 4.59
C ILE A 78 2.13 -12.26 3.25
N GLN A 79 2.88 -12.30 2.16
CA GLN A 79 2.37 -12.56 0.82
C GLN A 79 1.69 -13.93 0.74
N ALA A 80 2.31 -14.97 1.28
CA ALA A 80 1.76 -16.33 1.30
C ALA A 80 0.44 -16.39 2.11
N ALA A 81 0.42 -15.80 3.30
CA ALA A 81 -0.77 -15.76 4.15
C ALA A 81 -1.94 -15.04 3.47
N LEU A 82 -1.70 -13.84 2.91
CA LEU A 82 -2.73 -13.05 2.23
C LEU A 82 -3.22 -13.73 0.94
N SER A 83 -2.32 -14.35 0.18
CA SER A 83 -2.69 -15.15 -1.00
C SER A 83 -3.61 -16.32 -0.61
N GLY A 84 -3.34 -16.98 0.50
CA GLY A 84 -4.21 -18.04 1.02
C GLY A 84 -5.63 -17.55 1.34
N ILE A 85 -5.76 -16.35 1.93
CA ILE A 85 -7.07 -15.74 2.22
C ILE A 85 -7.79 -15.37 0.92
N THR A 86 -7.13 -14.69 -0.01
CA THR A 86 -7.76 -14.27 -1.26
C THR A 86 -8.16 -15.46 -2.14
N LEU A 87 -7.38 -16.55 -2.16
CA LEU A 87 -7.75 -17.78 -2.85
C LEU A 87 -9.01 -18.46 -2.26
N ARG A 88 -9.21 -18.40 -0.94
CA ARG A 88 -10.44 -18.88 -0.32
C ARG A 88 -11.64 -18.03 -0.72
N ILE A 89 -11.50 -16.70 -0.69
CA ILE A 89 -12.55 -15.78 -1.12
C ILE A 89 -12.90 -16.01 -2.59
N GLU A 90 -11.89 -16.16 -3.46
CA GLU A 90 -12.04 -16.46 -4.88
C GLU A 90 -12.91 -17.71 -5.12
N ARG A 91 -12.55 -18.83 -4.49
CA ARG A 91 -13.31 -20.09 -4.63
C ARG A 91 -14.78 -19.90 -4.23
N ARG A 92 -15.02 -19.30 -3.06
CA ARG A 92 -16.37 -19.07 -2.56
C ARG A 92 -17.17 -18.10 -3.44
N ALA A 93 -16.52 -17.06 -3.97
CA ALA A 93 -17.15 -16.12 -4.90
C ALA A 93 -17.50 -16.78 -6.24
N SER A 94 -16.62 -17.64 -6.75
CA SER A 94 -16.86 -18.43 -7.96
C SER A 94 -18.06 -19.38 -7.80
N ASP A 95 -18.20 -20.01 -6.62
CA ASP A 95 -19.36 -20.85 -6.28
C ASP A 95 -20.69 -20.06 -6.31
N LEU A 96 -20.65 -18.75 -6.07
CA LEU A 96 -21.80 -17.84 -6.20
C LEU A 96 -22.01 -17.30 -7.63
N GLY A 97 -21.19 -17.73 -8.59
CA GLY A 97 -21.26 -17.26 -9.97
C GLY A 97 -20.73 -15.86 -10.20
N LEU A 98 -19.91 -15.34 -9.27
CA LEU A 98 -19.21 -14.08 -9.45
C LEU A 98 -18.02 -14.25 -10.39
N ASP A 99 -17.76 -13.23 -11.20
CA ASP A 99 -16.58 -13.16 -12.04
C ASP A 99 -15.36 -12.78 -11.20
N VAL A 100 -14.32 -13.59 -11.22
CA VAL A 100 -13.12 -13.37 -10.44
C VAL A 100 -11.93 -13.19 -11.37
N GLU A 101 -11.16 -12.14 -11.13
CA GLU A 101 -9.95 -11.86 -11.88
C GLU A 101 -8.93 -13.00 -11.75
N GLU A 102 -8.31 -13.39 -12.88
CA GLU A 102 -7.35 -14.50 -12.91
C GLU A 102 -6.25 -14.36 -11.86
N THR A 103 -5.89 -15.48 -11.23
CA THR A 103 -4.86 -15.50 -10.16
C THR A 103 -3.47 -15.14 -10.71
N GLN A 104 -3.21 -15.46 -11.99
CA GLN A 104 -1.91 -15.18 -12.60
C GLN A 104 -1.69 -13.67 -12.77
N GLY A 105 -0.61 -13.18 -12.15
CA GLY A 105 -0.26 -11.75 -12.15
C GLY A 105 -1.00 -10.90 -11.12
N ARG A 106 -1.93 -11.47 -10.35
CA ARG A 106 -2.63 -10.77 -9.27
C ARG A 106 -1.78 -10.73 -8.01
N VAL A 107 -1.84 -9.60 -7.30
CA VAL A 107 -1.24 -9.46 -5.97
C VAL A 107 -2.00 -10.30 -4.93
N GLY A 108 -1.29 -10.89 -3.96
CA GLY A 108 -1.90 -11.77 -2.96
C GLY A 108 -2.83 -11.08 -1.96
N HIS A 109 -2.75 -9.76 -1.81
CA HIS A 109 -3.47 -9.00 -0.78
C HIS A 109 -4.75 -8.32 -1.29
N MET A 110 -5.13 -8.50 -2.54
CA MET A 110 -6.32 -7.85 -3.13
C MET A 110 -6.88 -8.67 -4.28
N LEU A 111 -8.21 -8.67 -4.41
CA LEU A 111 -8.91 -9.23 -5.57
C LEU A 111 -10.13 -8.38 -5.95
N GLY A 112 -10.49 -8.43 -7.22
CA GLY A 112 -11.75 -7.91 -7.76
C GLY A 112 -12.78 -9.01 -7.90
N LEU A 113 -14.00 -8.78 -7.42
CA LEU A 113 -15.15 -9.65 -7.65
C LEU A 113 -16.11 -8.92 -8.59
N GLY A 114 -16.23 -9.40 -9.83
CA GLY A 114 -17.18 -8.87 -10.80
C GLY A 114 -18.59 -9.41 -10.54
N LEU A 115 -19.58 -8.55 -10.66
CA LEU A 115 -20.97 -8.93 -10.55
C LEU A 115 -21.59 -8.96 -11.96
N PRO A 116 -21.89 -10.15 -12.53
CA PRO A 116 -22.35 -10.29 -13.93
C PRO A 116 -23.63 -9.52 -14.25
N ARG A 117 -24.44 -9.23 -13.22
CA ARG A 117 -25.70 -8.46 -13.35
C ARG A 117 -25.54 -6.99 -12.93
N GLY A 118 -24.31 -6.52 -12.76
CA GLY A 118 -23.99 -5.22 -12.18
C GLY A 118 -24.09 -5.20 -10.65
N VAL A 119 -23.64 -4.10 -10.06
CA VAL A 119 -23.65 -3.92 -8.60
C VAL A 119 -25.05 -3.44 -8.17
N PRO A 120 -25.79 -4.20 -7.31
CA PRO A 120 -27.06 -3.74 -6.78
C PRO A 120 -26.90 -2.41 -6.01
N GLU A 121 -27.79 -1.45 -6.24
CA GLU A 121 -27.71 -0.10 -5.67
C GLU A 121 -27.55 -0.10 -4.14
N ARG A 122 -28.23 -1.03 -3.45
CA ARG A 122 -28.20 -1.14 -1.98
C ARG A 122 -27.08 -2.03 -1.43
N LEU A 123 -26.28 -2.66 -2.29
CA LEU A 123 -25.26 -3.61 -1.84
C LEU A 123 -24.27 -3.00 -0.86
N GLY A 124 -23.76 -1.80 -1.17
CA GLY A 124 -22.80 -1.11 -0.31
C GLY A 124 -23.35 -0.80 1.10
N ASP A 125 -24.63 -0.43 1.19
CA ASP A 125 -25.30 -0.14 2.48
C ASP A 125 -25.56 -1.42 3.26
N GLU A 126 -25.94 -2.50 2.58
CA GLU A 126 -26.18 -3.80 3.20
C GLU A 126 -24.89 -4.38 3.78
N LEU A 127 -23.79 -4.33 3.02
CA LEU A 127 -22.47 -4.76 3.50
C LEU A 127 -22.04 -3.95 4.73
N ARG A 128 -22.19 -2.63 4.71
CA ARG A 128 -21.86 -1.77 5.86
C ARG A 128 -22.70 -2.08 7.09
N ARG A 129 -23.99 -2.34 6.94
CA ARG A 129 -24.88 -2.74 8.06
C ARG A 129 -24.43 -4.04 8.71
N ARG A 130 -23.79 -4.94 7.97
CA ARG A 130 -23.21 -6.20 8.46
C ARG A 130 -21.77 -6.05 8.95
N GLY A 131 -21.22 -4.81 9.01
CA GLY A 131 -19.85 -4.55 9.42
C GLY A 131 -18.79 -4.89 8.36
N ILE A 132 -19.20 -5.10 7.10
CA ILE A 132 -18.30 -5.42 5.99
C ILE A 132 -17.95 -4.14 5.24
N HIS A 133 -16.68 -3.75 5.28
CA HIS A 133 -16.16 -2.54 4.65
C HIS A 133 -15.29 -2.91 3.44
N LEU A 134 -15.78 -2.63 2.25
CA LEU A 134 -15.05 -2.82 1.00
C LEU A 134 -15.37 -1.68 0.02
N ALA A 135 -14.59 -1.57 -1.05
CA ALA A 135 -14.78 -0.54 -2.05
C ALA A 135 -15.46 -1.11 -3.30
N ILE A 136 -16.44 -0.39 -3.81
CA ILE A 136 -17.04 -0.65 -5.13
C ILE A 136 -16.30 0.19 -6.16
N ARG A 137 -15.90 -0.42 -7.28
CA ARG A 137 -15.20 0.21 -8.39
C ARG A 137 -15.83 -0.23 -9.72
N GLY A 138 -16.67 0.64 -10.29
CA GLY A 138 -17.46 0.28 -11.47
C GLY A 138 -18.41 -0.89 -11.15
N ASP A 139 -18.27 -1.96 -11.88
CA ASP A 139 -19.03 -3.21 -11.75
C ASP A 139 -18.37 -4.25 -10.82
N LYS A 140 -17.28 -3.88 -10.13
CA LYS A 140 -16.49 -4.79 -9.28
C LYS A 140 -16.46 -4.38 -7.81
N LEU A 141 -16.45 -5.37 -6.95
CA LEU A 141 -16.11 -5.22 -5.54
C LEU A 141 -14.61 -5.41 -5.37
N ARG A 142 -13.93 -4.44 -4.79
CA ARG A 142 -12.52 -4.58 -4.40
C ARG A 142 -12.44 -5.12 -2.99
N VAL A 143 -12.00 -6.36 -2.87
CA VAL A 143 -11.79 -7.04 -1.59
C VAL A 143 -10.31 -7.03 -1.26
N ALA A 144 -9.95 -6.51 -0.10
CA ALA A 144 -8.57 -6.37 0.36
C ALA A 144 -8.46 -6.87 1.81
N PRO A 145 -8.34 -8.19 2.02
CA PRO A 145 -8.15 -8.75 3.35
C PRO A 145 -6.78 -8.35 3.91
N HIS A 146 -6.64 -8.48 5.22
CA HIS A 146 -5.38 -8.30 5.91
C HIS A 146 -5.07 -9.50 6.80
N LEU A 147 -3.90 -9.54 7.43
CA LEU A 147 -3.45 -10.66 8.27
C LEU A 147 -4.39 -10.97 9.46
N HIS A 148 -5.20 -10.01 9.89
CA HIS A 148 -6.22 -10.21 10.93
C HIS A 148 -7.54 -10.77 10.40
N THR A 149 -7.70 -10.90 9.08
CA THR A 149 -8.93 -11.46 8.48
C THR A 149 -9.02 -12.95 8.80
N THR A 150 -10.11 -13.33 9.47
CA THR A 150 -10.38 -14.70 9.91
C THR A 150 -11.24 -15.46 8.90
N GLU A 151 -11.35 -16.78 9.08
CA GLU A 151 -12.28 -17.61 8.31
C GLU A 151 -13.74 -17.13 8.49
N ARG A 152 -14.09 -16.71 9.71
CA ARG A 152 -15.43 -16.19 10.00
C ARG A 152 -15.73 -14.90 9.21
N ASP A 153 -14.74 -14.03 9.00
CA ASP A 153 -14.91 -12.82 8.19
C ASP A 153 -15.17 -13.16 6.72
N VAL A 154 -14.50 -14.18 6.20
CA VAL A 154 -14.74 -14.70 4.85
C VAL A 154 -16.15 -15.27 4.72
N GLU A 155 -16.61 -16.05 5.69
CA GLU A 155 -17.96 -16.59 5.72
C GLU A 155 -19.02 -15.47 5.77
N LEU A 156 -18.83 -14.46 6.61
CA LEU A 156 -19.73 -13.30 6.69
C LEU A 156 -19.83 -12.55 5.35
N LEU A 157 -18.72 -12.39 4.64
CA LEU A 157 -18.71 -11.80 3.30
C LEU A 157 -19.57 -12.65 2.34
N VAL A 158 -19.35 -13.97 2.32
CA VAL A 158 -20.08 -14.90 1.45
C VAL A 158 -21.56 -14.90 1.76
N GLU A 159 -21.94 -14.99 3.04
CA GLU A 159 -23.34 -14.91 3.51
C GLU A 159 -24.01 -13.60 3.05
N ALA A 160 -23.30 -12.47 3.20
CA ALA A 160 -23.81 -11.17 2.80
C ALA A 160 -24.00 -11.06 1.28
N LEU A 161 -23.04 -11.55 0.50
CA LEU A 161 -23.16 -11.58 -0.97
C LEU A 161 -24.31 -12.49 -1.41
N THR A 162 -24.44 -13.68 -0.84
CA THR A 162 -25.53 -14.62 -1.13
C THR A 162 -26.91 -14.00 -0.87
N ALA A 163 -27.03 -13.16 0.17
CA ALA A 163 -28.30 -12.53 0.52
C ALA A 163 -28.64 -11.31 -0.37
N CYS A 164 -27.69 -10.78 -1.12
CA CYS A 164 -27.84 -9.58 -1.94
C CYS A 164 -27.87 -9.85 -3.45
N LEU A 165 -27.47 -11.04 -3.88
CA LEU A 165 -27.42 -11.47 -5.29
C LEU A 165 -28.61 -12.33 -5.66
#